data_989ab5f12f0dae184481b3fae8811d03
#
_entry.id   989ab5f12f0dae184481b3fae8811d03
#
_cell.length_a   1.000
_cell.length_b   1.000
_cell.length_c   1.000
_cell.angle_alpha   90.00
_cell.angle_beta   90.00
_cell.angle_gamma   90.00
#
_symmetry.space_group_name_H-M   'P 1'
#
loop_
_entity.id
_entity.type
_entity.pdbx_description
1 polymer ?
#
loop_
_entity_poly.entity_id
_entity_poly.type
_entity_poly.pdbx_seq_one_letter_code
_entity_poly.pdbx_strand_id
1 'polypeptide(L)'
;MTTSFDQPAALRVLITGAGGNIGRTLRALLQGRYALLRLIDIAPQAPAQAGEEVATVDIGDAAALDAAMRGIDCVIHLAGVPEEDSWERILPANIMGCYNVFEAARRQGVRRVVFASSNHAVGFHRRETFIDTAVQPRPDGRYGVSKVFGEAVGRLYADKYGLSVACLRIGSFRPSDRPSESRHLLTWISHRDMAQLAARCVEHPAYHFVVVYGVSNNLRNRWDNTPARFLGYRPQDDAETFAAAVLATSPIEDPLAAQFHGGMYCPMEFVGDPGRID
;
A
#
# COMPACT_ATOMS: atom_id res chain seq x y z
N MET A 1 -20.13 5.90 22.01
CA MET A 1 -18.87 6.62 22.27
C MET A 1 -17.96 6.36 21.09
N THR A 2 -17.51 7.40 20.39
CA THR A 2 -16.54 7.25 19.30
C THR A 2 -15.16 6.98 19.91
N THR A 3 -14.54 5.86 19.56
CA THR A 3 -13.19 5.49 19.98
C THR A 3 -12.20 6.57 19.50
N SER A 4 -11.34 7.10 20.36
CA SER A 4 -10.31 8.05 19.96
C SER A 4 -9.11 7.32 19.35
N PHE A 5 -8.50 7.88 18.31
CA PHE A 5 -7.23 7.39 17.78
C PHE A 5 -6.06 7.54 18.76
N ASP A 6 -6.25 8.33 19.83
CA ASP A 6 -5.29 8.42 20.95
C ASP A 6 -5.28 7.15 21.84
N GLN A 7 -6.21 6.21 21.62
CA GLN A 7 -6.30 4.95 22.34
C GLN A 7 -6.24 3.75 21.36
N PRO A 8 -5.08 3.44 20.78
CA PRO A 8 -4.94 2.42 19.75
C PRO A 8 -5.50 1.06 20.15
N ALA A 9 -5.32 0.65 21.40
CA ALA A 9 -5.81 -0.63 21.91
C ALA A 9 -7.34 -0.77 21.89
N ALA A 10 -8.09 0.32 21.79
CA ALA A 10 -9.55 0.31 21.69
C ALA A 10 -10.06 0.29 20.24
N LEU A 11 -9.19 0.47 19.25
CA LEU A 11 -9.58 0.51 17.83
C LEU A 11 -9.99 -0.86 17.31
N ARG A 12 -10.94 -0.84 16.38
CA ARG A 12 -11.39 -1.99 15.60
C ARG A 12 -10.93 -1.78 14.15
N VAL A 13 -9.97 -2.60 13.71
CA VAL A 13 -9.32 -2.45 12.41
C VAL A 13 -9.72 -3.58 11.48
N LEU A 14 -10.09 -3.25 10.24
CA LEU A 14 -10.34 -4.23 9.18
C LEU A 14 -9.19 -4.22 8.19
N ILE A 15 -8.70 -5.39 7.79
CA ILE A 15 -7.74 -5.56 6.70
C ILE A 15 -8.45 -6.29 5.55
N THR A 16 -8.55 -5.67 4.38
CA THR A 16 -8.95 -6.34 3.15
C THR A 16 -7.71 -6.89 2.45
N GLY A 17 -7.82 -8.02 1.73
CA GLY A 17 -6.64 -8.67 1.15
C GLY A 17 -5.73 -9.30 2.21
N ALA A 18 -6.32 -9.75 3.33
CA ALA A 18 -5.60 -10.25 4.48
C ALA A 18 -4.86 -11.58 4.21
N GLY A 19 -5.25 -12.33 3.19
CA GLY A 19 -4.58 -13.54 2.71
C GLY A 19 -3.36 -13.26 1.82
N GLY A 20 -3.15 -12.02 1.37
CA GLY A 20 -1.99 -11.61 0.57
C GLY A 20 -0.69 -11.53 1.40
N ASN A 21 0.43 -11.27 0.74
CA ASN A 21 1.75 -11.22 1.41
C ASN A 21 1.81 -10.15 2.50
N ILE A 22 1.40 -8.91 2.19
CA ILE A 22 1.36 -7.81 3.18
C ILE A 22 0.31 -8.12 4.25
N GLY A 23 -0.87 -8.60 3.87
CA GLY A 23 -1.96 -8.91 4.80
C GLY A 23 -1.55 -9.93 5.86
N ARG A 24 -0.94 -11.05 5.45
CA ARG A 24 -0.43 -12.07 6.39
C ARG A 24 0.64 -11.51 7.34
N THR A 25 1.53 -10.67 6.82
CA THR A 25 2.57 -10.02 7.63
C THR A 25 1.96 -9.06 8.64
N LEU A 26 1.00 -8.22 8.23
CA LEU A 26 0.33 -7.28 9.13
C LEU A 26 -0.50 -8.03 10.17
N ARG A 27 -1.21 -9.12 9.79
CA ARG A 27 -1.91 -9.99 10.75
C ARG A 27 -0.98 -10.44 11.88
N ALA A 28 0.20 -10.97 11.52
CA ALA A 28 1.16 -11.49 12.50
C ALA A 28 1.75 -10.39 13.39
N LEU A 29 2.14 -9.25 12.80
CA LEU A 29 2.86 -8.18 13.52
C LEU A 29 1.94 -7.19 14.25
N LEU A 30 0.65 -7.16 13.92
CA LEU A 30 -0.35 -6.30 14.59
C LEU A 30 -1.27 -7.09 15.52
N GLN A 31 -1.05 -8.39 15.69
CA GLN A 31 -1.85 -9.23 16.59
C GLN A 31 -1.86 -8.66 18.01
N GLY A 32 -3.04 -8.58 18.62
CA GLY A 32 -3.23 -8.08 19.99
C GLY A 32 -3.00 -6.57 20.16
N ARG A 33 -2.70 -5.83 19.07
CA ARG A 33 -2.47 -4.38 19.13
C ARG A 33 -3.77 -3.58 19.22
N TYR A 34 -4.86 -4.10 18.66
CA TYR A 34 -6.17 -3.48 18.57
C TYR A 34 -7.23 -4.31 19.28
N ALA A 35 -8.35 -3.69 19.66
CA ALA A 35 -9.48 -4.40 20.27
C ALA A 35 -10.04 -5.49 19.34
N LEU A 36 -9.98 -5.25 18.05
CA LEU A 36 -10.37 -6.22 17.02
C LEU A 36 -9.51 -6.04 15.77
N LEU A 37 -9.04 -7.14 15.22
CA LEU A 37 -8.49 -7.22 13.87
C LEU A 37 -9.41 -8.09 13.01
N ARG A 38 -10.23 -7.46 12.15
CA ARG A 38 -11.09 -8.17 11.20
C ARG A 38 -10.36 -8.36 9.89
N LEU A 39 -10.30 -9.60 9.42
CA LEU A 39 -9.50 -10.04 8.28
C LEU A 39 -10.43 -10.57 7.19
N ILE A 40 -10.45 -9.89 6.03
CA ILE A 40 -11.25 -10.34 4.89
C ILE A 40 -10.40 -10.56 3.65
N ASP A 41 -10.72 -11.61 2.91
CA ASP A 41 -10.11 -11.97 1.62
C ASP A 41 -11.09 -12.82 0.81
N ILE A 42 -10.88 -12.92 -0.50
CA ILE A 42 -11.60 -13.88 -1.35
C ILE A 42 -11.08 -15.31 -1.16
N ALA A 43 -9.81 -15.45 -0.76
CA ALA A 43 -9.18 -16.73 -0.51
C ALA A 43 -9.41 -17.20 0.94
N PRO A 44 -9.48 -18.52 1.20
CA PRO A 44 -9.51 -19.05 2.55
C PRO A 44 -8.28 -18.60 3.35
N GLN A 45 -8.50 -18.29 4.62
CA GLN A 45 -7.47 -17.86 5.54
C GLN A 45 -7.33 -18.85 6.70
N ALA A 46 -6.22 -18.78 7.42
CA ALA A 46 -6.06 -19.51 8.69
C ALA A 46 -7.16 -19.08 9.71
N PRO A 47 -7.60 -19.97 10.59
CA PRO A 47 -8.61 -19.66 11.60
C PRO A 47 -8.30 -18.41 12.42
N ALA A 48 -9.35 -17.75 12.90
CA ALA A 48 -9.23 -16.58 13.77
C ALA A 48 -8.52 -16.93 15.07
N GLN A 49 -7.68 -16.02 15.53
CA GLN A 49 -7.03 -16.07 16.84
C GLN A 49 -7.76 -15.12 17.82
N ALA A 50 -7.30 -15.07 19.06
CA ALA A 50 -7.87 -14.17 20.06
C ALA A 50 -7.77 -12.70 19.58
N GLY A 51 -8.89 -11.98 19.62
CA GLY A 51 -8.98 -10.60 19.12
C GLY A 51 -9.10 -10.47 17.60
N GLU A 52 -9.31 -11.59 16.88
CA GLU A 52 -9.50 -11.60 15.43
C GLU A 52 -10.91 -12.08 15.03
N GLU A 53 -11.36 -11.61 13.90
CA GLU A 53 -12.46 -12.15 13.11
C GLU A 53 -11.96 -12.40 11.68
N VAL A 54 -12.33 -13.54 11.09
CA VAL A 54 -11.95 -13.93 9.73
C VAL A 54 -13.20 -14.21 8.91
N ALA A 55 -13.28 -13.63 7.71
CA ALA A 55 -14.39 -13.89 6.80
C ALA A 55 -13.91 -13.95 5.34
N THR A 56 -14.59 -14.75 4.52
CA THR A 56 -14.42 -14.72 3.07
C THR A 56 -15.36 -13.69 2.50
N VAL A 57 -14.80 -12.62 1.90
CA VAL A 57 -15.55 -11.49 1.34
C VAL A 57 -14.88 -11.03 0.06
N ASP A 58 -15.68 -10.95 -1.01
CA ASP A 58 -15.27 -10.29 -2.25
C ASP A 58 -15.52 -8.78 -2.13
N ILE A 59 -14.52 -7.95 -2.42
CA ILE A 59 -14.67 -6.49 -2.47
C ILE A 59 -15.54 -6.02 -3.63
N GLY A 60 -15.85 -6.89 -4.59
CA GLY A 60 -16.89 -6.68 -5.61
C GLY A 60 -18.31 -6.75 -5.05
N ASP A 61 -18.54 -7.43 -3.94
CA ASP A 61 -19.85 -7.53 -3.29
C ASP A 61 -20.06 -6.39 -2.28
N ALA A 62 -20.80 -5.37 -2.69
CA ALA A 62 -21.06 -4.19 -1.86
C ALA A 62 -21.83 -4.53 -0.57
N ALA A 63 -22.74 -5.51 -0.59
CA ALA A 63 -23.54 -5.87 0.59
C ALA A 63 -22.67 -6.64 1.62
N ALA A 64 -21.83 -7.55 1.15
CA ALA A 64 -20.88 -8.25 1.98
C ALA A 64 -19.85 -7.29 2.60
N LEU A 65 -19.36 -6.29 1.84
CA LEU A 65 -18.49 -5.23 2.36
C LEU A 65 -19.16 -4.40 3.43
N ASP A 66 -20.40 -3.97 3.23
CA ASP A 66 -21.16 -3.21 4.23
C ASP A 66 -21.28 -4.00 5.53
N ALA A 67 -21.55 -5.32 5.44
CA ALA A 67 -21.61 -6.17 6.61
C ALA A 67 -20.24 -6.30 7.30
N ALA A 68 -19.17 -6.46 6.51
CA ALA A 68 -17.81 -6.57 7.04
C ALA A 68 -17.32 -5.28 7.71
N MET A 69 -17.80 -4.11 7.33
CA MET A 69 -17.37 -2.83 7.87
C MET A 69 -18.15 -2.35 9.10
N ARG A 70 -19.22 -3.05 9.52
CA ARG A 70 -19.98 -2.65 10.71
C ARG A 70 -19.11 -2.60 11.95
N GLY A 71 -19.15 -1.46 12.64
CA GLY A 71 -18.42 -1.25 13.89
C GLY A 71 -16.90 -1.18 13.73
N ILE A 72 -16.38 -0.94 12.53
CA ILE A 72 -14.94 -0.76 12.24
C ILE A 72 -14.59 0.73 12.33
N ASP A 73 -13.47 1.03 12.96
CA ASP A 73 -12.93 2.39 13.07
C ASP A 73 -12.00 2.75 11.91
N CYS A 74 -11.20 1.79 11.45
CA CYS A 74 -10.20 1.99 10.41
C CYS A 74 -10.11 0.77 9.47
N VAL A 75 -9.94 1.02 8.18
CA VAL A 75 -9.68 0.00 7.15
C VAL A 75 -8.27 0.12 6.64
N ILE A 76 -7.53 -0.99 6.60
CA ILE A 76 -6.29 -1.16 5.81
C ILE A 76 -6.68 -1.89 4.53
N HIS A 77 -6.71 -1.17 3.42
CA HIS A 77 -7.16 -1.71 2.14
C HIS A 77 -5.99 -2.19 1.30
N LEU A 78 -5.78 -3.53 1.29
CA LEU A 78 -4.72 -4.21 0.53
C LEU A 78 -5.27 -5.04 -0.63
N ALA A 79 -6.58 -5.34 -0.65
CA ALA A 79 -7.19 -6.20 -1.66
C ALA A 79 -7.05 -5.60 -3.07
N GLY A 80 -6.85 -6.48 -4.05
CA GLY A 80 -6.70 -6.17 -5.46
C GLY A 80 -5.66 -7.05 -6.13
N VAL A 81 -5.56 -6.96 -7.45
CA VAL A 81 -4.47 -7.56 -8.23
C VAL A 81 -3.17 -6.83 -7.86
N PRO A 82 -2.11 -7.54 -7.41
CA PRO A 82 -0.95 -6.89 -6.78
C PRO A 82 0.17 -6.51 -7.77
N GLU A 83 -0.01 -6.78 -9.06
CA GLU A 83 1.00 -6.61 -10.11
C GLU A 83 0.37 -6.17 -11.44
N GLU A 84 1.20 -5.87 -12.44
CA GLU A 84 0.72 -5.57 -13.79
C GLU A 84 0.00 -6.77 -14.38
N ASP A 85 -1.18 -6.52 -14.92
CA ASP A 85 -2.05 -7.55 -15.48
C ASP A 85 -2.98 -6.96 -16.56
N SER A 86 -3.78 -7.82 -17.19
CA SER A 86 -4.78 -7.41 -18.15
C SER A 86 -5.86 -6.50 -17.52
N TRP A 87 -6.48 -5.68 -18.37
CA TRP A 87 -7.52 -4.75 -17.90
C TRP A 87 -8.75 -5.49 -17.36
N GLU A 88 -9.04 -6.69 -17.91
CA GLU A 88 -10.14 -7.55 -17.46
C GLU A 88 -9.97 -8.01 -16.01
N ARG A 89 -8.73 -8.12 -15.52
CA ARG A 89 -8.43 -8.46 -14.12
C ARG A 89 -8.29 -7.23 -13.23
N ILE A 90 -7.64 -6.18 -13.73
CA ILE A 90 -7.41 -4.93 -12.99
C ILE A 90 -8.72 -4.18 -12.72
N LEU A 91 -9.60 -4.05 -13.72
CA LEU A 91 -10.80 -3.22 -13.63
C LEU A 91 -11.76 -3.67 -12.51
N PRO A 92 -12.19 -4.92 -12.43
CA PRO A 92 -13.14 -5.34 -11.39
C PRO A 92 -12.52 -5.26 -9.98
N ALA A 93 -11.26 -5.65 -9.81
CA ALA A 93 -10.62 -5.73 -8.50
C ALA A 93 -10.09 -4.37 -8.03
N ASN A 94 -9.26 -3.69 -8.85
CA ASN A 94 -8.53 -2.52 -8.40
C ASN A 94 -9.29 -1.20 -8.60
N ILE A 95 -10.23 -1.15 -9.53
CA ILE A 95 -11.06 0.04 -9.79
C ILE A 95 -12.39 -0.08 -9.06
N MET A 96 -13.23 -1.05 -9.47
CA MET A 96 -14.57 -1.19 -8.90
C MET A 96 -14.52 -1.62 -7.43
N GLY A 97 -13.68 -2.61 -7.10
CA GLY A 97 -13.49 -3.06 -5.72
C GLY A 97 -12.94 -1.95 -4.81
N CYS A 98 -11.97 -1.18 -5.29
CA CYS A 98 -11.44 -0.03 -4.55
C CYS A 98 -12.54 1.01 -4.25
N TYR A 99 -13.33 1.41 -5.27
CA TYR A 99 -14.48 2.30 -5.07
C TYR A 99 -15.46 1.73 -4.03
N ASN A 100 -15.82 0.46 -4.14
CA ASN A 100 -16.75 -0.20 -3.21
C ASN A 100 -16.24 -0.15 -1.76
N VAL A 101 -14.93 -0.35 -1.54
CA VAL A 101 -14.33 -0.26 -0.19
C VAL A 101 -14.47 1.14 0.39
N PHE A 102 -14.15 2.20 -0.37
CA PHE A 102 -14.31 3.57 0.10
C PHE A 102 -15.79 3.93 0.36
N GLU A 103 -16.69 3.51 -0.52
CA GLU A 103 -18.12 3.78 -0.36
C GLU A 103 -18.73 3.02 0.82
N ALA A 104 -18.38 1.75 1.02
CA ALA A 104 -18.80 0.99 2.18
C ALA A 104 -18.23 1.59 3.49
N ALA A 105 -16.96 2.02 3.49
CA ALA A 105 -16.37 2.71 4.62
C ALA A 105 -17.16 3.97 5.00
N ARG A 106 -17.53 4.80 4.02
CA ARG A 106 -18.35 5.98 4.23
C ARG A 106 -19.73 5.63 4.79
N ARG A 107 -20.43 4.67 4.18
CA ARG A 107 -21.80 4.26 4.62
C ARG A 107 -21.83 3.70 6.03
N GLN A 108 -20.78 2.98 6.43
CA GLN A 108 -20.71 2.34 7.74
C GLN A 108 -20.04 3.23 8.81
N GLY A 109 -19.72 4.48 8.49
CA GLY A 109 -19.14 5.42 9.45
C GLY A 109 -17.70 5.11 9.85
N VAL A 110 -16.96 4.35 9.02
CA VAL A 110 -15.52 4.20 9.17
C VAL A 110 -14.85 5.55 9.09
N ARG A 111 -13.94 5.85 10.01
CA ARG A 111 -13.33 7.18 10.12
C ARG A 111 -12.03 7.31 9.35
N ARG A 112 -11.38 6.18 9.02
CA ARG A 112 -10.05 6.17 8.40
C ARG A 112 -9.88 5.03 7.41
N VAL A 113 -9.23 5.33 6.28
CA VAL A 113 -8.76 4.32 5.33
C VAL A 113 -7.27 4.49 5.08
N VAL A 114 -6.52 3.41 5.24
CA VAL A 114 -5.11 3.29 4.83
C VAL A 114 -5.09 2.47 3.55
N PHE A 115 -4.84 3.13 2.43
CA PHE A 115 -4.90 2.53 1.10
C PHE A 115 -3.52 2.09 0.62
N ALA A 116 -3.38 0.83 0.21
CA ALA A 116 -2.19 0.33 -0.44
C ALA A 116 -2.09 0.85 -1.88
N SER A 117 -1.51 2.04 -2.04
CA SER A 117 -1.02 2.54 -3.32
C SER A 117 0.32 1.86 -3.66
N SER A 118 1.02 2.34 -4.67
CA SER A 118 2.26 1.73 -5.15
C SER A 118 3.21 2.79 -5.70
N ASN A 119 4.51 2.51 -5.66
CA ASN A 119 5.50 3.27 -6.42
C ASN A 119 5.20 3.28 -7.93
N HIS A 120 4.45 2.32 -8.44
CA HIS A 120 4.01 2.25 -9.84
C HIS A 120 3.02 3.37 -10.22
N ALA A 121 2.43 4.07 -9.26
CA ALA A 121 1.68 5.31 -9.51
C ALA A 121 2.56 6.46 -10.04
N VAL A 122 3.88 6.38 -9.81
CA VAL A 122 4.90 7.37 -10.20
C VAL A 122 6.08 6.73 -10.94
N GLY A 123 5.86 5.55 -11.53
CA GLY A 123 6.89 4.67 -12.08
C GLY A 123 7.70 5.29 -13.20
N PHE A 124 7.13 6.12 -14.07
CA PHE A 124 7.85 6.79 -15.17
C PHE A 124 8.61 8.06 -14.79
N HIS A 125 8.77 8.38 -13.50
CA HIS A 125 9.78 9.36 -13.09
C HIS A 125 11.19 8.78 -13.21
N ARG A 126 12.17 9.62 -13.61
CA ARG A 126 13.57 9.21 -13.77
C ARG A 126 14.15 8.72 -12.44
N ARG A 127 14.81 7.55 -12.45
CA ARG A 127 15.34 6.89 -11.24
C ARG A 127 16.40 7.71 -10.50
N GLU A 128 17.20 8.49 -11.22
CA GLU A 128 18.21 9.35 -10.65
C GLU A 128 17.63 10.57 -9.92
N THR A 129 16.38 10.93 -10.22
CA THR A 129 15.73 12.10 -9.62
C THR A 129 15.20 11.76 -8.22
N PHE A 130 15.50 12.63 -7.26
CA PHE A 130 14.79 12.60 -5.98
C PHE A 130 13.39 13.13 -6.16
N ILE A 131 12.41 12.32 -5.77
CA ILE A 131 10.99 12.69 -5.84
C ILE A 131 10.35 12.63 -4.45
N ASP A 132 9.50 13.59 -4.17
CA ASP A 132 8.66 13.59 -2.97
C ASP A 132 7.24 13.05 -3.28
N THR A 133 6.36 13.12 -2.30
CA THR A 133 4.98 12.64 -2.44
C THR A 133 4.07 13.58 -3.23
N ALA A 134 4.53 14.82 -3.54
CA ALA A 134 3.76 15.83 -4.27
C ALA A 134 3.97 15.75 -5.80
N VAL A 135 4.89 14.90 -6.28
CA VAL A 135 5.08 14.73 -7.73
C VAL A 135 3.80 14.26 -8.41
N GLN A 136 3.60 14.71 -9.64
CA GLN A 136 2.46 14.29 -10.43
C GLN A 136 2.47 12.79 -10.68
N PRO A 137 1.31 12.13 -10.71
CA PRO A 137 1.23 10.73 -11.11
C PRO A 137 1.80 10.53 -12.52
N ARG A 138 2.66 9.52 -12.66
CA ARG A 138 3.22 9.04 -13.94
C ARG A 138 3.26 7.51 -13.89
N PRO A 139 2.08 6.85 -14.01
CA PRO A 139 1.98 5.40 -13.88
C PRO A 139 2.68 4.69 -15.03
N ASP A 140 3.28 3.56 -14.75
CA ASP A 140 4.08 2.75 -15.67
C ASP A 140 3.35 1.52 -16.24
N GLY A 141 2.09 1.34 -15.87
CA GLY A 141 1.23 0.26 -16.36
C GLY A 141 -0.22 0.43 -15.91
N ARG A 142 -1.09 -0.51 -16.27
CA ARG A 142 -2.52 -0.53 -15.87
C ARG A 142 -2.65 -0.64 -14.34
N TYR A 143 -1.77 -1.45 -13.74
CA TYR A 143 -1.69 -1.54 -12.28
C TYR A 143 -1.38 -0.16 -11.65
N GLY A 144 -0.37 0.53 -12.18
CA GLY A 144 -0.02 1.89 -11.75
C GLY A 144 -1.20 2.86 -11.90
N VAL A 145 -1.90 2.84 -13.05
CA VAL A 145 -3.13 3.63 -13.28
C VAL A 145 -4.19 3.32 -12.21
N SER A 146 -4.39 2.05 -11.86
CA SER A 146 -5.36 1.67 -10.84
C SER A 146 -5.00 2.21 -9.45
N LYS A 147 -3.72 2.35 -9.14
CA LYS A 147 -3.27 2.94 -7.87
C LYS A 147 -3.46 4.46 -7.85
N VAL A 148 -3.22 5.14 -8.96
CA VAL A 148 -3.56 6.57 -9.12
C VAL A 148 -5.07 6.80 -8.96
N PHE A 149 -5.91 5.93 -9.54
CA PHE A 149 -7.35 5.97 -9.32
C PHE A 149 -7.70 5.88 -7.83
N GLY A 150 -7.11 4.94 -7.10
CA GLY A 150 -7.35 4.79 -5.66
C GLY A 150 -6.90 6.01 -4.84
N GLU A 151 -5.77 6.65 -5.18
CA GLU A 151 -5.33 7.91 -4.57
C GLU A 151 -6.36 9.03 -4.82
N ALA A 152 -6.87 9.14 -6.06
CA ALA A 152 -7.87 10.15 -6.43
C ALA A 152 -9.22 9.92 -5.71
N VAL A 153 -9.69 8.66 -5.63
CA VAL A 153 -10.88 8.29 -4.85
C VAL A 153 -10.67 8.62 -3.38
N GLY A 154 -9.53 8.22 -2.80
CA GLY A 154 -9.20 8.55 -1.42
C GLY A 154 -9.24 10.04 -1.13
N ARG A 155 -8.70 10.87 -2.04
CA ARG A 155 -8.77 12.33 -1.95
C ARG A 155 -10.20 12.86 -2.01
N LEU A 156 -11.02 12.35 -2.93
CA LEU A 156 -12.44 12.70 -3.04
C LEU A 156 -13.19 12.42 -1.73
N TYR A 157 -12.95 11.22 -1.14
CA TYR A 157 -13.66 10.83 0.08
C TYR A 157 -13.15 11.61 1.31
N ALA A 158 -11.89 12.01 1.33
CA ALA A 158 -11.38 12.91 2.36
C ALA A 158 -12.03 14.28 2.26
N ASP A 159 -11.97 14.92 1.09
CA ASP A 159 -12.46 16.29 0.91
C ASP A 159 -13.98 16.40 1.02
N LYS A 160 -14.71 15.43 0.48
CA LYS A 160 -16.19 15.51 0.41
C LYS A 160 -16.91 14.94 1.62
N TYR A 161 -16.32 13.91 2.24
CA TYR A 161 -17.00 13.15 3.30
C TYR A 161 -16.26 13.16 4.63
N GLY A 162 -15.09 13.82 4.71
CA GLY A 162 -14.31 13.94 5.94
C GLY A 162 -13.61 12.63 6.37
N LEU A 163 -13.45 11.67 5.46
CA LEU A 163 -12.70 10.45 5.74
C LEU A 163 -11.21 10.78 5.89
N SER A 164 -10.58 10.29 6.94
CA SER A 164 -9.11 10.40 7.07
C SER A 164 -8.44 9.36 6.16
N VAL A 165 -7.61 9.78 5.19
CA VAL A 165 -7.05 8.83 4.20
C VAL A 165 -5.53 8.94 4.14
N ALA A 166 -4.85 7.78 4.26
CA ALA A 166 -3.42 7.64 3.98
C ALA A 166 -3.20 6.72 2.77
N CYS A 167 -2.53 7.20 1.75
CA CYS A 167 -2.14 6.42 0.57
C CYS A 167 -0.68 6.02 0.69
N LEU A 168 -0.40 4.72 0.74
CA LEU A 168 0.94 4.18 0.86
C LEU A 168 1.47 3.81 -0.53
N ARG A 169 2.37 4.62 -1.11
CA ARG A 169 3.12 4.25 -2.33
C ARG A 169 4.17 3.22 -1.96
N ILE A 170 3.73 1.97 -1.82
CA ILE A 170 4.58 0.87 -1.36
C ILE A 170 5.62 0.55 -2.42
N GLY A 171 6.87 0.43 -2.01
CA GLY A 171 7.98 -0.05 -2.81
C GLY A 171 7.98 -1.58 -2.94
N SER A 172 9.14 -2.18 -2.90
CA SER A 172 9.29 -3.63 -3.07
C SER A 172 9.12 -4.38 -1.76
N PHE A 173 7.91 -4.87 -1.51
CA PHE A 173 7.60 -5.78 -0.40
C PHE A 173 7.82 -7.23 -0.86
N ARG A 174 8.70 -7.97 -0.17
CA ARG A 174 9.05 -9.35 -0.57
C ARG A 174 8.65 -10.36 0.51
N PRO A 175 8.07 -11.52 0.12
CA PRO A 175 7.68 -12.56 1.10
C PRO A 175 8.85 -13.08 1.95
N SER A 176 10.06 -13.06 1.41
CA SER A 176 11.30 -13.49 2.08
C SER A 176 11.86 -12.45 3.06
N ASP A 177 11.25 -11.27 3.16
CA ASP A 177 11.76 -10.11 3.90
C ASP A 177 13.20 -9.71 3.53
N ARG A 178 13.56 -9.86 2.26
CA ARG A 178 14.88 -9.54 1.73
C ARG A 178 14.81 -8.98 0.31
N PRO A 179 15.65 -8.01 -0.05
CA PRO A 179 15.83 -7.61 -1.43
C PRO A 179 16.39 -8.78 -2.26
N SER A 180 15.95 -8.94 -3.51
CA SER A 180 16.34 -10.04 -4.40
C SER A 180 16.92 -9.59 -5.74
N GLU A 181 16.93 -8.29 -6.02
CA GLU A 181 17.49 -7.70 -7.23
C GLU A 181 18.00 -6.28 -6.97
N SER A 182 18.84 -5.75 -7.86
CA SER A 182 19.50 -4.44 -7.70
C SER A 182 18.53 -3.28 -7.42
N ARG A 183 17.38 -3.24 -8.10
CA ARG A 183 16.35 -2.23 -7.87
C ARG A 183 15.80 -2.25 -6.44
N HIS A 184 15.70 -3.41 -5.81
CA HIS A 184 15.22 -3.52 -4.44
C HIS A 184 16.16 -2.84 -3.42
N LEU A 185 17.44 -2.61 -3.75
CA LEU A 185 18.32 -1.84 -2.87
C LEU A 185 17.88 -0.38 -2.70
N LEU A 186 17.06 0.14 -3.63
CA LEU A 186 16.45 1.47 -3.52
C LEU A 186 15.06 1.40 -2.89
N THR A 187 14.27 0.38 -3.24
CA THR A 187 12.81 0.39 -3.13
C THR A 187 12.26 -0.56 -2.07
N TRP A 188 13.10 -1.40 -1.46
CA TRP A 188 12.65 -2.41 -0.50
C TRP A 188 12.04 -1.79 0.75
N ILE A 189 10.98 -2.44 1.24
CA ILE A 189 10.43 -2.22 2.57
C ILE A 189 10.41 -3.55 3.33
N SER A 190 10.98 -3.56 4.54
CA SER A 190 10.96 -4.73 5.40
C SER A 190 9.57 -5.00 5.98
N HIS A 191 9.33 -6.21 6.44
CA HIS A 191 8.10 -6.58 7.13
C HIS A 191 7.88 -5.71 8.38
N ARG A 192 8.93 -5.46 9.16
CA ARG A 192 8.90 -4.62 10.36
C ARG A 192 8.53 -3.17 10.04
N ASP A 193 9.18 -2.59 9.05
CA ASP A 193 8.93 -1.20 8.65
C ASP A 193 7.55 -1.03 8.00
N MET A 194 7.07 -2.05 7.24
CA MET A 194 5.71 -2.04 6.71
C MET A 194 4.65 -2.07 7.82
N ALA A 195 4.85 -2.91 8.83
CA ALA A 195 3.94 -2.96 9.97
C ALA A 195 3.97 -1.67 10.80
N GLN A 196 5.16 -1.08 11.00
CA GLN A 196 5.30 0.23 11.63
C GLN A 196 4.55 1.31 10.84
N LEU A 197 4.75 1.38 9.53
CA LEU A 197 4.08 2.38 8.67
C LEU A 197 2.57 2.25 8.75
N ALA A 198 2.03 1.03 8.58
CA ALA A 198 0.60 0.77 8.68
C ALA A 198 0.05 1.19 10.05
N ALA A 199 0.71 0.79 11.14
CA ALA A 199 0.30 1.16 12.50
C ALA A 199 0.33 2.69 12.70
N ARG A 200 1.37 3.39 12.23
CA ARG A 200 1.45 4.86 12.33
C ARG A 200 0.31 5.55 11.60
N CYS A 201 -0.05 5.06 10.42
CA CYS A 201 -1.19 5.60 9.68
C CYS A 201 -2.53 5.29 10.38
N VAL A 202 -2.69 4.11 10.98
CA VAL A 202 -3.90 3.76 11.76
C VAL A 202 -4.03 4.61 13.02
N GLU A 203 -2.95 4.83 13.75
CA GLU A 203 -2.96 5.35 15.14
C GLU A 203 -2.76 6.86 15.24
N HIS A 204 -2.27 7.52 14.19
CA HIS A 204 -2.02 8.97 14.26
C HIS A 204 -3.29 9.73 14.66
N PRO A 205 -3.25 10.65 15.63
CA PRO A 205 -4.44 11.31 16.17
C PRO A 205 -5.30 11.96 15.10
N ALA A 206 -4.71 12.72 14.18
CA ALA A 206 -5.44 13.43 13.15
C ALA A 206 -4.60 13.70 11.89
N TYR A 207 -5.14 13.35 10.74
CA TYR A 207 -4.75 13.87 9.44
C TYR A 207 -5.98 13.82 8.50
N HIS A 208 -5.95 14.64 7.48
CA HIS A 208 -7.02 14.69 6.48
C HIS A 208 -6.71 13.73 5.33
N PHE A 209 -5.69 14.06 4.55
CA PHE A 209 -5.19 13.23 3.44
C PHE A 209 -3.67 13.28 3.41
N VAL A 210 -3.03 12.14 3.28
CA VAL A 210 -1.58 12.05 3.17
C VAL A 210 -1.16 10.97 2.18
N VAL A 211 -0.12 11.23 1.42
CA VAL A 211 0.60 10.24 0.62
C VAL A 211 1.96 10.03 1.27
N VAL A 212 2.41 8.78 1.38
CA VAL A 212 3.71 8.42 1.95
C VAL A 212 4.32 7.27 1.18
N TYR A 213 5.64 7.29 0.95
CA TYR A 213 6.32 6.14 0.37
C TYR A 213 6.51 5.04 1.41
N GLY A 214 6.07 3.84 1.08
CA GLY A 214 6.35 2.61 1.84
C GLY A 214 7.73 2.07 1.47
N VAL A 215 8.76 2.56 2.14
CA VAL A 215 10.16 2.20 1.91
C VAL A 215 10.92 2.19 3.21
N SER A 216 11.86 1.24 3.38
CA SER A 216 12.79 1.20 4.51
C SER A 216 13.83 2.32 4.41
N ASN A 217 14.71 2.45 5.39
CA ASN A 217 15.74 3.49 5.44
C ASN A 217 16.93 3.18 4.51
N ASN A 218 16.63 2.76 3.28
CA ASN A 218 17.62 2.30 2.32
C ASN A 218 18.58 3.42 1.93
N LEU A 219 19.88 3.15 2.04
CA LEU A 219 20.96 4.09 1.68
C LEU A 219 20.82 4.61 0.23
N ARG A 220 20.33 3.76 -0.68
CA ARG A 220 20.16 4.10 -2.12
C ARG A 220 18.81 4.70 -2.45
N ASN A 221 17.94 4.93 -1.48
CA ASN A 221 16.61 5.48 -1.69
C ASN A 221 16.65 6.85 -2.42
N ARG A 222 15.64 7.09 -3.26
CA ARG A 222 15.43 8.34 -4.01
C ARG A 222 14.05 8.96 -3.76
N TRP A 223 13.33 8.48 -2.74
CA TRP A 223 11.99 8.94 -2.39
C TRP A 223 12.01 9.70 -1.07
N ASP A 224 11.58 10.95 -1.10
CA ASP A 224 11.55 11.82 0.09
C ASP A 224 10.20 11.74 0.80
N ASN A 225 10.22 11.26 2.02
CA ASN A 225 9.07 11.22 2.93
C ASN A 225 9.03 12.41 3.92
N THR A 226 9.82 13.44 3.72
CA THR A 226 9.84 14.62 4.62
C THR A 226 8.45 15.20 4.87
N PRO A 227 7.56 15.36 3.84
CA PRO A 227 6.20 15.86 4.05
C PRO A 227 5.33 14.97 4.96
N ALA A 228 5.65 13.69 5.09
CA ALA A 228 4.90 12.73 5.91
C ALA A 228 5.56 12.41 7.27
N ARG A 229 6.62 13.13 7.66
CA ARG A 229 7.33 12.91 8.94
C ARG A 229 6.47 13.06 10.18
N PHE A 230 5.41 13.87 10.12
CA PHE A 230 4.47 14.07 11.22
C PHE A 230 3.74 12.78 11.64
N LEU A 231 3.60 11.79 10.74
CA LEU A 231 3.03 10.47 11.06
C LEU A 231 3.87 9.70 12.09
N GLY A 232 5.13 10.10 12.30
CA GLY A 232 6.04 9.39 13.19
C GLY A 232 6.58 8.09 12.61
N TYR A 233 6.49 7.88 11.30
CA TYR A 233 7.16 6.77 10.62
C TYR A 233 8.67 6.94 10.69
N ARG A 234 9.36 5.94 11.22
CA ARG A 234 10.82 5.89 11.37
C ARG A 234 11.31 4.51 10.97
N PRO A 235 11.52 4.29 9.66
CA PRO A 235 12.03 3.01 9.16
C PRO A 235 13.41 2.72 9.75
N GLN A 236 13.68 1.46 10.04
CA GLN A 236 14.88 1.03 10.76
C GLN A 236 15.78 0.13 9.92
N ASP A 237 15.20 -0.56 8.92
CA ASP A 237 15.94 -1.51 8.10
C ASP A 237 16.56 -0.83 6.87
N ASP A 238 17.68 -1.39 6.39
CA ASP A 238 18.40 -0.92 5.20
C ASP A 238 18.74 -2.09 4.29
N ALA A 239 18.31 -2.01 3.04
CA ALA A 239 18.63 -3.00 2.00
C ALA A 239 20.14 -3.11 1.73
N GLU A 240 20.94 -2.08 2.06
CA GLU A 240 22.41 -2.10 1.85
C GLU A 240 23.08 -3.27 2.59
N THR A 241 22.50 -3.74 3.71
CA THR A 241 23.01 -4.92 4.43
C THR A 241 23.02 -6.19 3.57
N PHE A 242 22.25 -6.23 2.50
CA PHE A 242 22.15 -7.32 1.54
C PHE A 242 22.89 -7.04 0.21
N ALA A 243 23.46 -5.83 0.03
CA ALA A 243 23.92 -5.35 -1.27
C ALA A 243 24.94 -6.29 -1.93
N ALA A 244 25.93 -6.80 -1.17
CA ALA A 244 26.94 -7.69 -1.72
C ALA A 244 26.33 -8.97 -2.32
N ALA A 245 25.41 -9.61 -1.60
CA ALA A 245 24.74 -10.83 -2.06
C ALA A 245 23.81 -10.56 -3.24
N VAL A 246 23.04 -9.47 -3.18
CA VAL A 246 22.12 -9.07 -4.23
C VAL A 246 22.85 -8.75 -5.52
N LEU A 247 23.89 -7.92 -5.49
CA LEU A 247 24.64 -7.52 -6.68
C LEU A 247 25.43 -8.69 -7.33
N ALA A 248 25.85 -9.68 -6.53
CA ALA A 248 26.50 -10.87 -7.06
C ALA A 248 25.54 -11.79 -7.85
N THR A 249 24.24 -11.72 -7.60
CA THR A 249 23.25 -12.63 -8.20
C THR A 249 22.20 -11.93 -9.05
N SER A 250 22.12 -10.58 -9.00
CA SER A 250 21.14 -9.82 -9.79
C SER A 250 21.41 -9.99 -11.29
N PRO A 251 20.37 -10.25 -12.10
CA PRO A 251 20.50 -10.19 -13.54
C PRO A 251 20.85 -8.77 -13.99
N ILE A 252 21.40 -8.66 -15.20
CA ILE A 252 21.58 -7.37 -15.85
C ILE A 252 20.20 -6.76 -16.05
N GLU A 253 20.01 -5.55 -15.54
CA GLU A 253 18.72 -4.86 -15.63
C GLU A 253 18.47 -4.39 -17.07
N ASP A 254 17.22 -4.50 -17.53
CA ASP A 254 16.80 -3.96 -18.82
C ASP A 254 17.14 -2.47 -18.89
N PRO A 255 17.75 -1.97 -20.02
CA PRO A 255 18.18 -0.57 -20.13
C PRO A 255 17.08 0.47 -19.97
N LEU A 256 15.82 0.16 -20.35
CA LEU A 256 14.68 1.04 -20.13
C LEU A 256 14.23 0.98 -18.67
N ALA A 257 14.13 -0.22 -18.10
CA ALA A 257 13.80 -0.42 -16.69
C ALA A 257 14.76 0.32 -15.76
N ALA A 258 16.06 0.33 -16.08
CA ALA A 258 17.09 0.99 -15.30
C ALA A 258 16.94 2.53 -15.22
N GLN A 259 16.23 3.16 -16.17
CA GLN A 259 16.08 4.61 -16.24
C GLN A 259 14.97 5.15 -15.34
N PHE A 260 14.02 4.33 -14.92
CA PHE A 260 12.80 4.77 -14.25
C PHE A 260 12.56 4.10 -12.90
N HIS A 261 11.82 4.75 -12.01
CA HIS A 261 11.48 4.20 -10.69
C HIS A 261 10.65 2.92 -10.77
N GLY A 262 9.82 2.76 -11.81
CA GLY A 262 8.95 1.60 -12.02
C GLY A 262 9.69 0.29 -12.33
N GLY A 263 10.93 0.37 -12.81
CA GLY A 263 11.72 -0.80 -13.14
C GLY A 263 11.10 -1.62 -14.26
N MET A 264 11.00 -2.93 -14.08
CA MET A 264 10.54 -3.88 -15.11
C MET A 264 9.12 -3.66 -15.64
N TYR A 265 8.28 -2.85 -14.97
CA TYR A 265 6.97 -2.51 -15.53
C TYR A 265 7.07 -1.49 -16.68
N CYS A 266 8.08 -0.62 -16.65
CA CYS A 266 8.28 0.39 -17.69
C CYS A 266 8.52 -0.20 -19.10
N PRO A 267 9.31 -1.26 -19.33
CA PRO A 267 9.46 -1.86 -20.66
C PRO A 267 8.28 -2.76 -21.09
N MET A 268 7.39 -3.16 -20.17
CA MET A 268 6.23 -4.00 -20.53
C MET A 268 5.34 -3.26 -21.54
N GLU A 269 5.11 -3.87 -22.72
CA GLU A 269 4.31 -3.30 -23.81
C GLU A 269 4.78 -1.90 -24.28
N PHE A 270 6.02 -1.51 -23.99
CA PHE A 270 6.54 -0.19 -24.34
C PHE A 270 6.86 -0.10 -25.84
N VAL A 271 6.20 0.83 -26.53
CA VAL A 271 6.39 1.12 -27.97
C VAL A 271 6.76 2.57 -28.23
N GLY A 272 6.93 3.35 -27.17
CA GLY A 272 7.23 4.77 -27.22
C GLY A 272 8.72 5.07 -27.45
N ASP A 273 9.08 6.35 -27.35
CA ASP A 273 10.46 6.84 -27.37
C ASP A 273 10.87 7.21 -25.94
N PRO A 274 11.85 6.52 -25.33
CA PRO A 274 12.30 6.84 -23.97
C PRO A 274 12.86 8.27 -23.84
N GLY A 275 13.37 8.84 -24.93
CA GLY A 275 13.89 10.21 -24.97
C GLY A 275 12.82 11.30 -24.85
N ARG A 276 11.55 10.94 -25.02
CA ARG A 276 10.40 11.83 -24.84
C ARG A 276 9.78 11.75 -23.45
N ILE A 277 10.27 10.87 -22.60
CA ILE A 277 9.84 10.77 -21.22
C ILE A 277 10.77 11.68 -20.40
N ASP A 278 10.29 12.85 -20.07
CA ASP A 278 10.98 13.92 -19.31
C ASP A 278 10.93 13.69 -17.78
#